data_ad9889402fca17c13078e1315ff397bb
#
_entry.id   ad9889402fca17c13078e1315ff397bb
#
_cell.length_a   1.000
_cell.length_b   1.000
_cell.length_c   1.000
_cell.angle_alpha   90.00
_cell.angle_beta   90.00
_cell.angle_gamma   90.00
#
_symmetry.space_group_name_H-M   'P 1'
#
loop_
_entity.id
_entity.type
_entity.pdbx_description
1 polymer ?
#
loop_
_entity_poly.entity_id
_entity_poly.type
_entity_poly.pdbx_seq_one_letter_code
_entity_poly.pdbx_strand_id
1 'polypeptide(L)'
;PDETKESLEFTYEFAENTNSEMVNFYSAMAYPGSPLHLEAKSNNIKLPETYSGYSQHSYDTQNLPSQNLSAAEILDFRDKAWSKYHTNPKYLKLLESKFGIESVNNLKETTKIKLKRKLLGD
;
A
#
# COMPACT_ATOMS: atom_id res chain seq x y z
N PRO A 1 1.34 -5.70 14.18
CA PRO A 1 1.58 -4.74 15.28
C PRO A 1 3.04 -4.32 15.42
N ASP A 2 3.99 -5.19 15.14
CA ASP A 2 5.45 -5.07 15.33
C ASP A 2 6.21 -4.70 14.04
N GLU A 3 5.50 -4.27 13.02
CA GLU A 3 6.10 -3.82 11.76
C GLU A 3 7.10 -2.70 11.99
N THR A 4 8.28 -2.82 11.37
CA THR A 4 9.36 -1.83 11.38
C THR A 4 9.67 -1.37 9.96
N LYS A 5 10.49 -0.36 9.81
CA LYS A 5 10.95 0.07 8.49
C LYS A 5 11.71 -1.06 7.76
N GLU A 6 12.55 -1.77 8.49
CA GLU A 6 13.33 -2.90 7.97
C GLU A 6 12.44 -4.05 7.50
N SER A 7 11.36 -4.37 8.24
CA SER A 7 10.42 -5.42 7.85
C SER A 7 9.58 -5.02 6.62
N LEU A 8 9.22 -3.74 6.49
CA LEU A 8 8.58 -3.22 5.28
C LEU A 8 9.51 -3.31 4.06
N GLU A 9 10.76 -2.90 4.22
CA GLU A 9 11.78 -2.99 3.16
C GLU A 9 12.01 -4.45 2.75
N PHE A 10 12.11 -5.37 3.70
CA PHE A 10 12.22 -6.81 3.42
C PHE A 10 11.01 -7.34 2.64
N THR A 11 9.79 -6.91 3.00
CA THR A 11 8.56 -7.28 2.27
C THR A 11 8.61 -6.78 0.82
N TYR A 12 9.09 -5.56 0.59
CA TYR A 12 9.26 -5.03 -0.75
C TYR A 12 10.32 -5.82 -1.55
N GLU A 13 11.48 -6.07 -0.97
CA GLU A 13 12.57 -6.84 -1.59
C GLU A 13 12.12 -8.26 -1.95
N PHE A 14 11.35 -8.90 -1.07
CA PHE A 14 10.77 -10.21 -1.34
C PHE A 14 9.84 -10.17 -2.55
N ALA A 15 8.95 -9.18 -2.65
CA ALA A 15 8.08 -8.99 -3.79
C ALA A 15 8.87 -8.74 -5.09
N GLU A 16 9.89 -7.87 -5.05
CA GLU A 16 10.76 -7.56 -6.18
C GLU A 16 11.55 -8.78 -6.66
N ASN A 17 12.08 -9.58 -5.73
CA ASN A 17 12.81 -10.80 -6.06
C ASN A 17 11.90 -11.89 -6.65
N THR A 18 10.69 -12.02 -6.13
CA THR A 18 9.67 -12.96 -6.64
C THR A 18 9.21 -12.56 -8.04
N ASN A 19 9.12 -11.25 -8.33
CA ASN A 19 8.74 -10.70 -9.62
C ASN A 19 7.46 -11.30 -10.19
N SER A 20 6.39 -11.31 -9.41
CA SER A 20 5.08 -11.82 -9.80
C SER A 20 4.37 -10.88 -10.75
N GLU A 21 3.52 -11.42 -11.64
CA GLU A 21 2.75 -10.66 -12.64
C GLU A 21 1.74 -9.70 -11.98
N MET A 22 1.22 -10.06 -10.83
CA MET A 22 0.24 -9.25 -10.09
C MET A 22 0.68 -9.11 -8.64
N VAL A 23 0.95 -7.87 -8.23
CA VAL A 23 1.35 -7.52 -6.86
C VAL A 23 0.55 -6.32 -6.39
N ASN A 24 0.01 -6.41 -5.19
CA ASN A 24 -0.55 -5.29 -4.46
C ASN A 24 0.10 -5.16 -3.09
N PHE A 25 0.33 -3.93 -2.68
CA PHE A 25 0.76 -3.59 -1.34
C PHE A 25 -0.42 -2.99 -0.59
N TYR A 26 -0.78 -3.58 0.54
CA TYR A 26 -1.88 -3.11 1.38
C TYR A 26 -1.39 -2.82 2.79
N SER A 27 -1.77 -1.67 3.33
CA SER A 27 -1.61 -1.38 4.74
C SER A 27 -2.70 -2.08 5.56
N ALA A 28 -2.39 -2.43 6.81
CA ALA A 28 -3.36 -3.07 7.69
C ALA A 28 -4.54 -2.13 8.00
N MET A 29 -5.75 -2.65 7.86
CA MET A 29 -7.01 -1.94 8.13
C MET A 29 -7.81 -2.66 9.20
N ALA A 30 -8.30 -1.92 10.17
CA ALA A 30 -9.19 -2.44 11.21
C ALA A 30 -10.64 -2.40 10.75
N TYR A 31 -11.03 -3.30 9.82
CA TYR A 31 -12.38 -3.32 9.27
C TYR A 31 -13.45 -3.53 10.35
N PRO A 32 -14.58 -2.79 10.28
CA PRO A 32 -15.67 -2.89 11.25
C PRO A 32 -16.11 -4.33 11.48
N GLY A 33 -16.26 -4.71 12.75
CA GLY A 33 -16.66 -6.06 13.17
C GLY A 33 -15.53 -7.08 13.29
N SER A 34 -14.31 -6.75 12.87
CA SER A 34 -13.14 -7.63 13.04
C SER A 34 -12.60 -7.56 14.48
N PRO A 35 -11.91 -8.63 14.96
CA PRO A 35 -11.17 -8.56 16.24
C PRO A 35 -10.17 -7.40 16.29
N LEU A 36 -9.49 -7.13 15.19
CA LEU A 36 -8.54 -6.03 15.06
C LEU A 36 -9.21 -4.66 15.24
N HIS A 37 -10.46 -4.50 14.81
CA HIS A 37 -11.24 -3.28 15.01
C HIS A 37 -11.60 -3.08 16.49
N LEU A 38 -11.98 -4.15 17.18
CA LEU A 38 -12.28 -4.09 18.63
C LEU A 38 -11.03 -3.75 19.43
N GLU A 39 -9.91 -4.35 19.08
CA GLU A 39 -8.60 -4.06 19.70
C GLU A 39 -8.17 -2.61 19.45
N ALA A 40 -8.29 -2.12 18.22
CA ALA A 40 -7.97 -0.73 17.89
C ALA A 40 -8.82 0.26 18.70
N LYS A 41 -10.12 -0.03 18.88
CA LYS A 41 -11.01 0.77 19.73
C LYS A 41 -10.59 0.76 21.19
N SER A 42 -10.26 -0.40 21.76
CA SER A 42 -9.85 -0.53 23.17
C SER A 42 -8.54 0.21 23.45
N ASN A 43 -7.67 0.31 22.46
CA ASN A 43 -6.38 1.00 22.53
C ASN A 43 -6.45 2.48 22.09
N ASN A 44 -7.66 3.01 21.84
CA ASN A 44 -7.87 4.39 21.37
C ASN A 44 -7.09 4.74 20.08
N ILE A 45 -6.86 3.75 19.22
CA ILE A 45 -6.24 3.97 17.92
C ILE A 45 -7.25 4.67 17.00
N LYS A 46 -6.80 5.70 16.30
CA LYS A 46 -7.64 6.43 15.36
C LYS A 46 -8.13 5.51 14.24
N LEU A 47 -9.45 5.46 14.08
CA LEU A 47 -10.14 4.69 13.05
C LEU A 47 -10.80 5.62 12.03
N PRO A 48 -11.11 5.13 10.81
CA PRO A 48 -11.89 5.88 9.84
C PRO A 48 -13.25 6.29 10.39
N GLU A 49 -13.66 7.52 10.08
CA GLU A 49 -14.98 8.06 10.44
C GLU A 49 -16.07 7.62 9.45
N THR A 50 -15.66 7.31 8.22
CA THR A 50 -16.54 6.91 7.12
C THR A 50 -16.03 5.63 6.44
N TYR A 51 -16.88 4.96 5.67
CA TYR A 51 -16.48 3.76 4.93
C TYR A 51 -15.37 4.02 3.91
N SER A 52 -15.31 5.22 3.31
CA SER A 52 -14.22 5.57 2.38
C SER A 52 -12.85 5.51 3.03
N GLY A 53 -12.74 5.85 4.32
CA GLY A 53 -11.49 5.77 5.06
C GLY A 53 -10.92 4.34 5.21
N TYR A 54 -11.72 3.31 4.99
CA TYR A 54 -11.26 1.91 4.94
C TYR A 54 -10.76 1.48 3.55
N SER A 55 -10.84 2.34 2.54
CA SER A 55 -10.32 2.05 1.21
C SER A 55 -8.83 2.33 1.13
N GLN A 56 -8.07 1.40 0.54
CA GLN A 56 -6.64 1.54 0.28
C GLN A 56 -6.30 2.68 -0.70
N HIS A 57 -7.30 3.20 -1.44
CA HIS A 57 -7.09 4.15 -2.54
C HIS A 57 -7.75 5.51 -2.33
N SER A 58 -8.55 5.68 -1.27
CA SER A 58 -9.26 6.94 -1.03
C SER A 58 -8.34 8.04 -0.46
N TYR A 59 -8.77 9.28 -0.62
CA TYR A 59 -8.09 10.45 -0.05
C TYR A 59 -8.04 10.40 1.49
N ASP A 60 -9.12 9.96 2.11
CA ASP A 60 -9.30 9.88 3.58
C ASP A 60 -8.89 8.52 4.18
N THR A 61 -8.14 7.71 3.44
CA THR A 61 -7.57 6.45 3.94
C THR A 61 -6.96 6.62 5.32
N GLN A 62 -7.39 5.78 6.27
CA GLN A 62 -6.87 5.73 7.63
C GLN A 62 -6.52 4.28 7.99
N ASN A 63 -5.28 3.91 7.73
CA ASN A 63 -4.72 2.61 8.12
C ASN A 63 -4.28 2.59 9.57
N LEU A 64 -3.95 1.40 10.07
CA LEU A 64 -3.40 1.22 11.41
C LEU A 64 -1.93 1.62 11.47
N PRO A 65 -1.47 2.19 12.60
CA PRO A 65 -0.05 2.27 12.92
C PRO A 65 0.47 0.90 13.38
N SER A 66 1.79 0.76 13.50
CA SER A 66 2.44 -0.28 14.29
C SER A 66 2.98 0.30 15.60
N GLN A 67 3.66 -0.52 16.39
CA GLN A 67 4.38 -0.05 17.58
C GLN A 67 5.57 0.87 17.25
N ASN A 68 6.12 0.71 16.02
CA ASN A 68 7.35 1.36 15.60
C ASN A 68 7.13 2.43 14.53
N LEU A 69 5.98 2.42 13.84
CA LEU A 69 5.68 3.28 12.70
C LEU A 69 4.29 3.88 12.82
N SER A 70 4.18 5.15 12.51
CA SER A 70 2.89 5.83 12.38
C SER A 70 2.10 5.31 11.17
N ALA A 71 0.79 5.50 11.19
CA ALA A 71 -0.06 5.16 10.06
C ALA A 71 0.36 5.90 8.76
N ALA A 72 0.83 7.14 8.90
CA ALA A 72 1.33 7.94 7.78
C ALA A 72 2.59 7.33 7.14
N GLU A 73 3.57 6.91 7.96
CA GLU A 73 4.79 6.27 7.47
C GLU A 73 4.51 4.96 6.72
N ILE A 74 3.60 4.15 7.25
CA ILE A 74 3.20 2.89 6.60
C ILE A 74 2.47 3.16 5.27
N LEU A 75 1.57 4.16 5.24
CA LEU A 75 0.85 4.53 4.03
C LEU A 75 1.78 5.09 2.94
N ASP A 76 2.70 5.96 3.32
CA ASP A 76 3.72 6.52 2.42
C ASP A 76 4.62 5.42 1.84
N PHE A 77 5.07 4.50 2.70
CA PHE A 77 5.83 3.34 2.24
C PHE A 77 5.03 2.49 1.25
N ARG A 78 3.77 2.18 1.55
CA ARG A 78 2.88 1.40 0.67
C ARG A 78 2.76 2.05 -0.72
N ASP A 79 2.50 3.36 -0.78
CA ASP A 79 2.33 4.08 -2.03
C ASP A 79 3.65 4.13 -2.85
N LYS A 80 4.78 4.33 -2.17
CA LYS A 80 6.12 4.28 -2.78
C LYS A 80 6.49 2.88 -3.26
N ALA A 81 6.21 1.84 -2.48
CA ALA A 81 6.46 0.44 -2.84
C ALA A 81 5.68 0.04 -4.10
N TRP A 82 4.39 0.42 -4.17
CA TRP A 82 3.58 0.18 -5.35
C TRP A 82 4.16 0.85 -6.60
N SER A 83 4.49 2.15 -6.49
CA SER A 83 5.07 2.89 -7.60
C SER A 83 6.41 2.31 -8.05
N LYS A 84 7.31 2.03 -7.10
CA LYS A 84 8.64 1.49 -7.36
C LYS A 84 8.58 0.11 -8.03
N TYR A 85 7.68 -0.77 -7.57
CA TYR A 85 7.49 -2.10 -8.17
C TYR A 85 7.00 -2.00 -9.61
N HIS A 86 5.94 -1.22 -9.85
CA HIS A 86 5.27 -1.12 -11.15
C HIS A 86 6.02 -0.25 -12.18
N THR A 87 7.06 0.45 -11.79
CA THR A 87 8.00 1.16 -12.70
C THR A 87 9.34 0.44 -12.86
N ASN A 88 9.56 -0.66 -12.15
CA ASN A 88 10.80 -1.43 -12.23
C ASN A 88 10.96 -2.06 -13.64
N PRO A 89 12.09 -1.82 -14.33
CA PRO A 89 12.33 -2.38 -15.66
C PRO A 89 12.21 -3.91 -15.73
N LYS A 90 12.62 -4.62 -14.67
CA LYS A 90 12.49 -6.09 -14.58
C LYS A 90 11.02 -6.52 -14.63
N TYR A 91 10.16 -5.83 -13.88
CA TYR A 91 8.72 -6.07 -13.88
C TYR A 91 8.07 -5.70 -15.23
N LEU A 92 8.41 -4.53 -15.79
CA LEU A 92 7.88 -4.10 -17.09
C LEU A 92 8.22 -5.07 -18.21
N LYS A 93 9.43 -5.65 -18.20
CA LYS A 93 9.84 -6.70 -19.15
C LYS A 93 9.02 -7.98 -18.98
N LEU A 94 8.75 -8.40 -17.75
CA LEU A 94 7.86 -9.53 -17.47
C LEU A 94 6.45 -9.25 -18.00
N LEU A 95 5.89 -8.09 -17.68
CA LEU A 95 4.55 -7.69 -18.11
C LEU A 95 4.42 -7.68 -19.62
N GLU A 96 5.40 -7.11 -20.33
CA GLU A 96 5.44 -7.08 -21.79
C GLU A 96 5.46 -8.51 -22.38
N SER A 97 6.29 -9.39 -21.83
CA SER A 97 6.42 -10.77 -22.33
C SER A 97 5.16 -11.61 -22.13
N LYS A 98 4.36 -11.31 -21.10
CA LYS A 98 3.14 -12.06 -20.76
C LYS A 98 1.88 -11.47 -21.39
N PHE A 99 1.77 -10.14 -21.43
CA PHE A 99 0.53 -9.43 -21.74
C PHE A 99 0.68 -8.40 -22.89
N GLY A 100 1.86 -8.25 -23.45
CA GLY A 100 2.14 -7.37 -24.58
C GLY A 100 2.41 -5.90 -24.18
N ILE A 101 2.86 -5.14 -25.17
CA ILE A 101 3.30 -3.74 -25.00
C ILE A 101 2.16 -2.81 -24.57
N GLU A 102 0.93 -3.08 -24.97
CA GLU A 102 -0.23 -2.25 -24.56
C GLU A 102 -0.44 -2.26 -23.05
N SER A 103 -0.25 -3.42 -22.41
CA SER A 103 -0.33 -3.53 -20.94
C SER A 103 0.74 -2.70 -20.23
N VAL A 104 1.95 -2.66 -20.79
CA VAL A 104 3.05 -1.81 -20.29
C VAL A 104 2.71 -0.33 -20.45
N ASN A 105 2.17 0.07 -21.60
CA ASN A 105 1.79 1.46 -21.85
C ASN A 105 0.67 1.92 -20.91
N ASN A 106 -0.37 1.11 -20.71
CA ASN A 106 -1.46 1.38 -19.79
C ASN A 106 -0.95 1.52 -18.35
N LEU A 107 -0.04 0.64 -17.93
CA LEU A 107 0.57 0.73 -16.61
C LEU A 107 1.41 2.00 -16.44
N LYS A 108 2.20 2.38 -17.44
CA LYS A 108 2.98 3.62 -17.43
C LYS A 108 2.09 4.86 -17.27
N GLU A 109 0.91 4.89 -17.90
CA GLU A 109 -0.05 5.98 -17.70
C GLU A 109 -0.64 5.95 -16.28
N THR A 110 -0.99 4.77 -15.77
CA THR A 110 -1.52 4.60 -14.41
C THR A 110 -0.50 5.04 -13.35
N THR A 111 0.78 4.71 -13.52
CA THR A 111 1.83 5.07 -12.55
C THR A 111 2.17 6.56 -12.51
N LYS A 112 1.73 7.35 -13.50
CA LYS A 112 1.81 8.83 -13.46
C LYS A 112 0.82 9.44 -12.46
N ILE A 113 -0.26 8.71 -12.14
CA ILE A 113 -1.30 9.20 -11.24
C ILE A 113 -0.85 9.00 -9.81
N LYS A 114 -0.58 10.10 -9.12
CA LYS A 114 -0.27 10.06 -7.69
C LYS A 114 -1.55 10.21 -6.87
N LEU A 115 -1.80 9.26 -5.98
CA LEU A 115 -2.92 9.35 -5.05
C LEU A 115 -2.65 10.45 -4.02
N LYS A 116 -3.60 11.36 -3.87
CA LYS A 116 -3.59 12.33 -2.77
C LYS A 116 -4.05 11.66 -1.48
N ARG A 117 -3.41 12.00 -0.37
CA ARG A 117 -3.63 11.39 0.95
C ARG A 117 -3.75 12.44 2.03
N LYS A 118 -4.93 12.58 2.61
CA LYS A 118 -5.17 13.47 3.76
C LYS A 118 -4.19 13.17 4.91
N LEU A 119 -3.90 11.89 5.13
CA LEU A 119 -2.99 11.43 6.19
C LEU A 119 -1.54 11.89 5.98
N LEU A 120 -1.14 12.15 4.71
CA LEU A 120 0.18 12.67 4.35
C LEU A 120 0.22 14.19 4.19
N GLY A 121 -0.91 14.88 4.38
CA GLY A 121 -0.99 16.34 4.31
C GLY A 121 -1.21 16.91 2.91
N ASP A 122 -1.70 16.08 1.97
CA ASP A 122 -2.00 16.55 0.60
C ASP A 122 -3.26 17.42 0.53
#